data_9cf1b83c4654c33e813fd00fe346abcb
#
_entry.id   9cf1b83c4654c33e813fd00fe346abcb
#
_cell.length_a   1.000
_cell.length_b   1.000
_cell.length_c   1.000
_cell.angle_alpha   90.00
_cell.angle_beta   90.00
_cell.angle_gamma   90.00
#
_symmetry.space_group_name_H-M   'P 1'
#
loop_
_entity.id
_entity.type
_entity.pdbx_description
1 polymer ?
#
loop_
_entity_poly.entity_id
_entity_poly.type
_entity_poly.pdbx_seq_one_letter_code
_entity_poly.pdbx_strand_id
1 'polypeptide(L)'
;MSAESECPKRMEFGPCGGVRPDGQCEMRRGACIFESAVPWSGIQPAPQPVRAPLVLTDFSCTPFDRNDVAATAAILAPGCDAVLVGEHQNKPDFPPTLMGSLLLDAGVTPWVTLSCRDRNRVVLEQELRGLRSIGVETVLCVTGDGRGYDVRPDVTQTFDLDGPRLVSLAASVGVVAAVPETPTAPPLAARPIRLVEKQRAGASLAVLNHVPSPGMIGEFMEAAIAAGLSIPVIAAVAVFTDNVSAAVLQGLPGLELDETVTEQVLGADDPVAAGIGAAVSEAHALLKIDGVAGINVSGLASASGPHIGAEIKAEVGRRIRAEAS
;
A
#
# COMPACT_ATOMS: atom_id res chain seq x y z
N MET A 1 31.58 11.48 -0.39
CA MET A 1 30.77 10.37 -0.91
C MET A 1 29.34 10.73 -0.60
N SER A 2 28.45 10.77 -1.58
CA SER A 2 27.05 11.11 -1.35
C SER A 2 26.36 9.99 -0.55
N ALA A 3 25.37 10.32 0.28
CA ALA A 3 24.58 9.34 1.04
C ALA A 3 23.99 8.21 0.16
N GLU A 4 23.84 8.48 -1.15
CA GLU A 4 23.44 7.51 -2.17
C GLU A 4 24.30 6.25 -2.24
N SER A 5 25.63 6.37 -2.00
CA SER A 5 26.55 5.22 -2.09
C SER A 5 26.41 4.25 -0.91
N GLU A 6 25.72 4.64 0.16
CA GLU A 6 25.60 3.87 1.40
C GLU A 6 24.24 3.22 1.60
N CYS A 7 23.17 3.68 0.93
CA CYS A 7 21.84 3.07 0.98
C CYS A 7 21.69 1.96 -0.08
N PRO A 8 21.43 0.69 0.30
CA PRO A 8 21.29 -0.40 -0.67
C PRO A 8 20.11 -0.22 -1.63
N LYS A 9 19.08 0.55 -1.23
CA LYS A 9 17.94 0.91 -2.08
C LYS A 9 18.11 2.23 -2.83
N ARG A 10 19.29 2.83 -2.78
CA ARG A 10 19.60 4.13 -3.41
C ARG A 10 18.57 5.23 -3.12
N MET A 11 18.08 5.24 -1.86
CA MET A 11 17.16 6.28 -1.40
C MET A 11 17.88 7.64 -1.39
N GLU A 12 17.18 8.68 -1.86
CA GLU A 12 17.66 10.07 -1.88
C GLU A 12 16.84 10.98 -0.97
N PHE A 13 15.54 10.72 -0.84
CA PHE A 13 14.59 11.62 -0.18
C PHE A 13 14.15 11.16 1.21
N GLY A 14 15.01 10.42 1.91
CA GLY A 14 14.78 10.00 3.29
C GLY A 14 14.59 8.50 3.47
N PRO A 15 14.25 8.06 4.70
CA PRO A 15 14.21 6.65 5.05
C PRO A 15 13.09 5.91 4.30
N CYS A 16 13.33 4.67 3.86
CA CYS A 16 12.28 3.80 3.32
C CYS A 16 11.31 3.31 4.40
N GLY A 17 10.19 2.68 3.99
CA GLY A 17 9.21 2.09 4.93
C GLY A 17 9.71 0.83 5.65
N GLY A 18 10.80 0.21 5.19
CA GLY A 18 11.36 -1.01 5.77
C GLY A 18 12.44 -0.78 6.84
N VAL A 19 12.56 0.41 7.42
CA VAL A 19 13.39 0.61 8.61
C VAL A 19 12.77 -0.18 9.76
N ARG A 20 13.56 -1.05 10.38
CA ARG A 20 13.08 -1.93 11.46
C ARG A 20 12.75 -1.13 12.73
N PRO A 21 11.93 -1.66 13.65
CA PRO A 21 11.56 -0.96 14.89
C PRO A 21 12.74 -0.52 15.74
N ASP A 22 13.88 -1.22 15.67
CA ASP A 22 15.13 -0.87 16.35
C ASP A 22 15.98 0.16 15.59
N GLY A 23 15.48 0.74 14.50
CA GLY A 23 16.18 1.69 13.62
C GLY A 23 17.18 1.05 12.65
N GLN A 24 17.26 -0.29 12.61
CA GLN A 24 18.18 -0.99 11.72
C GLN A 24 17.67 -1.01 10.27
N CYS A 25 18.61 -1.04 9.33
CA CYS A 25 18.29 -1.18 7.91
C CYS A 25 17.80 -2.60 7.60
N GLU A 26 16.75 -2.75 6.82
CA GLU A 26 16.23 -4.05 6.39
C GLU A 26 17.18 -4.82 5.44
N MET A 27 18.00 -4.07 4.67
CA MET A 27 18.85 -4.61 3.61
C MET A 27 20.28 -4.92 4.04
N ARG A 28 20.77 -4.30 5.11
CA ARG A 28 22.15 -4.46 5.59
C ARG A 28 22.20 -4.44 7.12
N ARG A 29 23.32 -4.88 7.69
CA ARG A 29 23.60 -4.68 9.10
C ARG A 29 23.91 -3.21 9.38
N GLY A 30 23.42 -2.68 10.49
CA GLY A 30 23.63 -1.32 10.93
C GLY A 30 22.37 -0.44 10.77
N ALA A 31 22.39 0.71 11.42
CA ALA A 31 21.30 1.67 11.42
C ALA A 31 20.99 2.21 10.02
N CYS A 32 19.76 2.70 9.83
CA CYS A 32 19.41 3.48 8.65
C CYS A 32 20.29 4.74 8.60
N ILE A 33 20.73 5.12 7.41
CA ILE A 33 21.56 6.33 7.23
C ILE A 33 20.75 7.63 7.25
N PHE A 34 19.43 7.53 7.17
CA PHE A 34 18.54 8.67 7.21
C PHE A 34 17.90 8.80 8.59
N GLU A 35 18.12 9.94 9.22
CA GLU A 35 17.49 10.32 10.49
C GLU A 35 16.24 11.18 10.27
N SER A 36 16.09 11.75 9.06
CA SER A 36 14.99 12.64 8.69
C SER A 36 14.60 12.48 7.23
N ALA A 37 13.46 13.06 6.86
CA ALA A 37 13.10 13.26 5.46
C ALA A 37 14.05 14.28 4.81
N VAL A 38 14.35 14.07 3.53
CA VAL A 38 15.12 15.01 2.72
C VAL A 38 14.15 15.71 1.77
N PRO A 39 14.18 17.06 1.68
CA PRO A 39 13.28 17.81 0.83
C PRO A 39 13.39 17.40 -0.65
N TRP A 40 12.23 17.30 -1.31
CA TRP A 40 12.18 17.05 -2.74
C TRP A 40 12.80 18.22 -3.51
N SER A 41 13.78 17.93 -4.34
CA SER A 41 14.52 18.92 -5.13
C SER A 41 14.21 18.87 -6.63
N GLY A 42 13.34 17.96 -7.08
CA GLY A 42 12.93 17.84 -8.47
C GLY A 42 11.82 18.81 -8.86
N ILE A 43 11.33 18.67 -10.08
CA ILE A 43 10.16 19.42 -10.56
C ILE A 43 8.94 19.03 -9.71
N GLN A 44 8.22 20.03 -9.22
CA GLN A 44 6.96 19.85 -8.53
C GLN A 44 5.82 19.97 -9.55
N PRO A 45 5.18 18.88 -9.97
CA PRO A 45 4.05 18.93 -10.88
C PRO A 45 2.83 19.54 -10.18
N ALA A 46 1.93 20.14 -10.95
CA ALA A 46 0.64 20.55 -10.41
C ALA A 46 -0.14 19.33 -9.93
N PRO A 47 -0.79 19.41 -8.75
CA PRO A 47 -1.62 18.30 -8.26
C PRO A 47 -2.69 17.94 -9.29
N GLN A 48 -2.84 16.67 -9.58
CA GLN A 48 -3.95 16.20 -10.39
C GLN A 48 -5.19 16.05 -9.51
N PRO A 49 -6.35 16.65 -9.89
CA PRO A 49 -7.58 16.44 -9.14
C PRO A 49 -7.99 14.96 -9.27
N VAL A 50 -8.09 14.29 -8.15
CA VAL A 50 -8.53 12.90 -8.11
C VAL A 50 -9.64 12.73 -7.07
N ARG A 51 -10.55 11.82 -7.35
CA ARG A 51 -11.51 11.35 -6.35
C ARG A 51 -10.92 10.12 -5.67
N ALA A 52 -10.74 10.19 -4.34
CA ALA A 52 -10.35 9.02 -3.57
C ALA A 52 -11.49 7.98 -3.60
N PRO A 53 -11.20 6.68 -3.74
CA PRO A 53 -12.18 5.63 -3.50
C PRO A 53 -12.59 5.63 -2.03
N LEU A 54 -13.87 5.45 -1.74
CA LEU A 54 -14.31 5.22 -0.36
C LEU A 54 -13.81 3.88 0.14
N VAL A 55 -13.89 2.84 -0.71
CA VAL A 55 -13.40 1.50 -0.41
C VAL A 55 -12.45 1.04 -1.51
N LEU A 56 -11.18 0.99 -1.16
CA LEU A 56 -10.12 0.26 -1.86
C LEU A 56 -9.98 -1.12 -1.20
N THR A 57 -9.61 -2.15 -1.92
CA THR A 57 -9.38 -3.47 -1.32
C THR A 57 -8.19 -4.18 -1.95
N ASP A 58 -7.36 -4.83 -1.12
CA ASP A 58 -6.24 -5.64 -1.59
C ASP A 58 -6.76 -6.79 -2.46
N PHE A 59 -6.13 -6.95 -3.63
CA PHE A 59 -6.42 -8.03 -4.56
C PHE A 59 -5.39 -9.15 -4.43
N SER A 60 -5.85 -10.37 -4.29
CA SER A 60 -5.00 -11.57 -4.24
C SER A 60 -5.65 -12.70 -5.01
N CYS A 61 -4.90 -13.32 -5.90
CA CYS A 61 -5.34 -14.46 -6.71
C CYS A 61 -4.20 -15.48 -6.89
N THR A 62 -4.51 -16.60 -7.48
CA THR A 62 -3.49 -17.59 -7.90
C THR A 62 -2.63 -17.00 -9.01
N PRO A 63 -1.29 -16.96 -8.84
CA PRO A 63 -0.39 -16.42 -9.85
C PRO A 63 -0.56 -17.08 -11.22
N PHE A 64 -0.53 -16.28 -12.28
CA PHE A 64 -0.68 -16.70 -13.68
C PHE A 64 -1.99 -17.41 -14.03
N ASP A 65 -3.03 -17.28 -13.20
CA ASP A 65 -4.36 -17.83 -13.49
C ASP A 65 -5.37 -16.71 -13.83
N ARG A 66 -5.65 -16.57 -15.13
CA ARG A 66 -6.61 -15.58 -15.65
C ARG A 66 -8.04 -15.80 -15.16
N ASN A 67 -8.42 -17.08 -14.98
CA ASN A 67 -9.77 -17.41 -14.53
C ASN A 67 -9.95 -17.02 -13.06
N ASP A 68 -8.91 -17.23 -12.24
CA ASP A 68 -8.91 -16.84 -10.85
C ASP A 68 -8.89 -15.31 -10.68
N VAL A 69 -8.17 -14.58 -11.54
CA VAL A 69 -8.25 -13.11 -11.60
C VAL A 69 -9.70 -12.65 -11.83
N ALA A 70 -10.37 -13.20 -12.85
CA ALA A 70 -11.75 -12.82 -13.18
C ALA A 70 -12.74 -13.20 -12.07
N ALA A 71 -12.63 -14.40 -11.48
CA ALA A 71 -13.48 -14.87 -10.41
C ALA A 71 -13.35 -14.02 -9.15
N THR A 72 -12.09 -13.75 -8.72
CA THR A 72 -11.82 -12.90 -7.55
C THR A 72 -12.30 -11.47 -7.75
N ALA A 73 -12.09 -10.90 -8.94
CA ALA A 73 -12.59 -9.57 -9.28
C ALA A 73 -14.12 -9.49 -9.19
N ALA A 74 -14.84 -10.48 -9.70
CA ALA A 74 -16.30 -10.55 -9.63
C ALA A 74 -16.82 -10.64 -8.19
N ILE A 75 -16.10 -11.33 -7.29
CA ILE A 75 -16.45 -11.41 -5.86
C ILE A 75 -16.26 -10.06 -5.17
N LEU A 76 -15.15 -9.34 -5.47
CA LEU A 76 -14.80 -8.07 -4.81
C LEU A 76 -15.63 -6.89 -5.32
N ALA A 77 -15.99 -6.87 -6.60
CA ALA A 77 -16.65 -5.74 -7.27
C ALA A 77 -17.83 -5.13 -6.50
N PRO A 78 -18.75 -5.90 -5.86
CA PRO A 78 -19.87 -5.31 -5.12
C PRO A 78 -19.45 -4.56 -3.84
N GLY A 79 -18.25 -4.84 -3.32
CA GLY A 79 -17.76 -4.32 -2.04
C GLY A 79 -16.73 -3.19 -2.16
N CYS A 80 -16.25 -2.85 -3.35
CA CYS A 80 -15.17 -1.85 -3.48
C CYS A 80 -15.37 -0.90 -4.65
N ASP A 81 -14.70 0.25 -4.63
CA ASP A 81 -14.62 1.20 -5.75
C ASP A 81 -13.43 0.87 -6.66
N ALA A 82 -12.38 0.31 -6.06
CA ALA A 82 -11.17 -0.11 -6.77
C ALA A 82 -10.50 -1.29 -6.04
N VAL A 83 -9.70 -2.04 -6.77
CA VAL A 83 -8.86 -3.12 -6.23
C VAL A 83 -7.39 -2.73 -6.30
N LEU A 84 -6.62 -3.01 -5.25
CA LEU A 84 -5.19 -2.75 -5.17
C LEU A 84 -4.41 -4.04 -5.39
N VAL A 85 -3.69 -4.10 -6.48
CA VAL A 85 -2.82 -5.25 -6.81
C VAL A 85 -1.42 -4.98 -6.33
N GLY A 86 -0.94 -5.80 -5.40
CA GLY A 86 0.44 -5.78 -4.94
C GLY A 86 1.40 -6.52 -5.89
N GLU A 87 2.69 -6.24 -5.76
CA GLU A 87 3.76 -7.03 -6.36
C GLU A 87 4.37 -7.97 -5.33
N HIS A 88 4.36 -9.26 -5.63
CA HIS A 88 4.95 -10.25 -4.72
C HIS A 88 6.48 -10.11 -4.70
N GLN A 89 7.07 -10.14 -3.50
CA GLN A 89 8.51 -9.94 -3.30
C GLN A 89 9.37 -11.04 -3.95
N ASN A 90 8.93 -12.29 -3.89
CA ASN A 90 9.75 -13.46 -4.19
C ASN A 90 9.16 -14.39 -5.25
N LYS A 91 7.90 -14.21 -5.61
CA LYS A 91 7.20 -15.05 -6.59
C LYS A 91 6.80 -14.20 -7.80
N PRO A 92 7.05 -14.67 -9.02
CA PRO A 92 6.58 -13.97 -10.21
C PRO A 92 5.05 -14.12 -10.34
N ASP A 93 4.45 -13.12 -11.00
CA ASP A 93 3.07 -13.11 -11.44
C ASP A 93 2.98 -12.37 -12.79
N PHE A 94 1.77 -12.16 -13.28
CA PHE A 94 1.55 -11.37 -14.48
C PHE A 94 2.25 -10.01 -14.39
N PRO A 95 2.89 -9.54 -15.48
CA PRO A 95 3.41 -8.18 -15.51
C PRO A 95 2.32 -7.14 -15.19
N PRO A 96 2.68 -6.00 -14.55
CA PRO A 96 1.72 -4.99 -14.10
C PRO A 96 0.72 -4.56 -15.18
N THR A 97 1.19 -4.30 -16.41
CA THR A 97 0.33 -3.91 -17.52
C THR A 97 -0.67 -5.02 -17.90
N LEU A 98 -0.25 -6.30 -17.90
CA LEU A 98 -1.17 -7.39 -18.19
C LEU A 98 -2.19 -7.60 -17.06
N MET A 99 -1.76 -7.55 -15.81
CA MET A 99 -2.65 -7.66 -14.66
C MET A 99 -3.71 -6.53 -14.69
N GLY A 100 -3.29 -5.30 -14.95
CA GLY A 100 -4.22 -4.16 -15.11
C GLY A 100 -5.25 -4.38 -16.21
N SER A 101 -4.83 -4.94 -17.37
CA SER A 101 -5.73 -5.28 -18.47
C SER A 101 -6.76 -6.35 -18.06
N LEU A 102 -6.32 -7.41 -17.40
CA LEU A 102 -7.21 -8.50 -16.96
C LEU A 102 -8.26 -8.01 -15.97
N LEU A 103 -7.91 -7.09 -15.07
CA LEU A 103 -8.84 -6.51 -14.11
C LEU A 103 -9.84 -5.56 -14.76
N LEU A 104 -9.39 -4.74 -15.73
CA LEU A 104 -10.31 -3.90 -16.52
C LEU A 104 -11.30 -4.75 -17.31
N ASP A 105 -10.83 -5.83 -17.94
CA ASP A 105 -11.68 -6.79 -18.66
C ASP A 105 -12.69 -7.48 -17.70
N ALA A 106 -12.31 -7.69 -16.45
CA ALA A 106 -13.19 -8.20 -15.40
C ALA A 106 -14.16 -7.15 -14.81
N GLY A 107 -14.11 -5.89 -15.27
CA GLY A 107 -15.06 -4.84 -14.89
C GLY A 107 -14.77 -4.16 -13.55
N VAL A 108 -13.55 -4.28 -13.01
CA VAL A 108 -13.12 -3.60 -11.78
C VAL A 108 -12.08 -2.52 -12.09
N THR A 109 -12.06 -1.45 -11.28
CA THR A 109 -11.05 -0.39 -11.39
C THR A 109 -9.75 -0.84 -10.72
N PRO A 110 -8.64 -1.05 -11.46
CA PRO A 110 -7.40 -1.49 -10.87
C PRO A 110 -6.54 -0.31 -10.41
N TRP A 111 -6.00 -0.40 -9.19
CA TRP A 111 -4.81 0.29 -8.75
C TRP A 111 -3.66 -0.71 -8.82
N VAL A 112 -2.64 -0.41 -9.60
CA VAL A 112 -1.54 -1.34 -9.84
C VAL A 112 -0.30 -0.85 -9.09
N THR A 113 0.27 -1.70 -8.26
CA THR A 113 1.54 -1.40 -7.60
C THR A 113 2.69 -1.53 -8.59
N LEU A 114 3.58 -0.56 -8.59
CA LEU A 114 4.81 -0.59 -9.36
C LEU A 114 6.01 -0.37 -8.44
N SER A 115 6.89 -1.38 -8.36
CA SER A 115 8.05 -1.39 -7.47
C SER A 115 9.35 -1.07 -8.22
N CYS A 116 10.20 -0.24 -7.59
CA CYS A 116 11.56 0.04 -8.08
C CYS A 116 12.52 -1.13 -7.86
N ARG A 117 12.17 -2.12 -7.01
CA ARG A 117 13.07 -3.20 -6.59
C ARG A 117 13.68 -3.97 -7.75
N ASP A 118 12.86 -4.39 -8.72
CA ASP A 118 13.25 -5.33 -9.75
C ASP A 118 13.35 -4.70 -11.16
N ARG A 119 13.10 -3.39 -11.29
CA ARG A 119 13.06 -2.69 -12.57
C ARG A 119 13.99 -1.51 -12.61
N ASN A 120 14.72 -1.38 -13.72
CA ASN A 120 15.43 -0.14 -14.01
C ASN A 120 14.44 0.94 -14.51
N ARG A 121 14.91 2.17 -14.60
CA ARG A 121 14.11 3.33 -15.03
C ARG A 121 13.41 3.13 -16.37
N VAL A 122 14.06 2.49 -17.34
CA VAL A 122 13.48 2.27 -18.68
C VAL A 122 12.26 1.37 -18.59
N VAL A 123 12.37 0.25 -17.85
CA VAL A 123 11.24 -0.68 -17.64
C VAL A 123 10.14 -0.05 -16.82
N LEU A 124 10.46 0.76 -15.80
CA LEU A 124 9.45 1.50 -15.02
C LEU A 124 8.67 2.47 -15.91
N GLU A 125 9.35 3.23 -16.78
CA GLU A 125 8.68 4.11 -17.75
C GLU A 125 7.83 3.33 -18.76
N GLN A 126 8.32 2.20 -19.24
CA GLN A 126 7.57 1.32 -20.14
C GLN A 126 6.27 0.82 -19.50
N GLU A 127 6.32 0.32 -18.26
CA GLU A 127 5.12 -0.13 -17.53
C GLU A 127 4.13 1.03 -17.30
N LEU A 128 4.59 2.21 -16.87
CA LEU A 128 3.72 3.37 -16.68
C LEU A 128 3.00 3.80 -17.98
N ARG A 129 3.73 3.83 -19.09
CA ARG A 129 3.14 4.13 -20.41
C ARG A 129 2.18 3.03 -20.87
N GLY A 130 2.52 1.77 -20.62
CA GLY A 130 1.67 0.61 -20.88
C GLY A 130 0.37 0.68 -20.10
N LEU A 131 0.44 0.87 -18.78
CA LEU A 131 -0.72 1.01 -17.90
C LEU A 131 -1.64 2.16 -18.35
N ARG A 132 -1.06 3.33 -18.62
CA ARG A 132 -1.83 4.45 -19.16
C ARG A 132 -2.51 4.13 -20.49
N SER A 133 -1.83 3.42 -21.39
CA SER A 133 -2.35 3.12 -22.74
C SER A 133 -3.55 2.18 -22.71
N ILE A 134 -3.68 1.34 -21.68
CA ILE A 134 -4.81 0.42 -21.49
C ILE A 134 -5.92 1.03 -20.60
N GLY A 135 -5.76 2.26 -20.10
CA GLY A 135 -6.77 2.94 -19.30
C GLY A 135 -6.66 2.73 -17.78
N VAL A 136 -5.54 2.22 -17.27
CA VAL A 136 -5.25 2.25 -15.83
C VAL A 136 -4.88 3.66 -15.42
N GLU A 137 -5.67 4.27 -14.55
CA GLU A 137 -5.52 5.67 -14.16
C GLU A 137 -4.57 5.83 -12.97
N THR A 138 -4.57 4.91 -12.01
CA THR A 138 -3.84 5.05 -10.75
C THR A 138 -2.80 3.95 -10.56
N VAL A 139 -1.59 4.35 -10.19
CA VAL A 139 -0.47 3.46 -9.88
C VAL A 139 0.03 3.75 -8.47
N LEU A 140 0.13 2.70 -7.63
CA LEU A 140 0.78 2.79 -6.33
C LEU A 140 2.30 2.69 -6.52
N CYS A 141 2.98 3.82 -6.39
CA CYS A 141 4.43 3.94 -6.58
C CYS A 141 5.19 3.55 -5.31
N VAL A 142 5.87 2.42 -5.32
CA VAL A 142 6.62 1.93 -4.15
C VAL A 142 8.11 1.79 -4.44
N THR A 143 8.95 2.05 -3.43
CA THR A 143 10.37 1.68 -3.55
C THR A 143 10.51 0.16 -3.61
N GLY A 144 9.69 -0.56 -2.85
CA GLY A 144 9.72 -2.00 -2.69
C GLY A 144 10.59 -2.45 -1.52
N ASP A 145 10.19 -3.57 -0.89
CA ASP A 145 10.93 -4.17 0.21
C ASP A 145 12.15 -4.92 -0.32
N GLY A 146 13.23 -4.88 0.47
CA GLY A 146 14.44 -5.63 0.14
C GLY A 146 14.26 -7.14 0.34
N ARG A 147 14.97 -7.93 -0.45
CA ARG A 147 15.11 -9.38 -0.21
C ARG A 147 16.31 -9.65 0.69
N GLY A 148 16.15 -10.57 1.63
CA GLY A 148 17.30 -11.14 2.36
C GLY A 148 18.24 -11.88 1.40
N TYR A 149 19.52 -11.98 1.76
CA TYR A 149 20.54 -12.62 0.91
C TYR A 149 20.29 -14.11 0.67
N ASP A 150 19.54 -14.76 1.54
CA ASP A 150 19.16 -16.18 1.48
C ASP A 150 17.82 -16.41 0.75
N VAL A 151 17.12 -15.31 0.42
CA VAL A 151 15.85 -15.35 -0.32
C VAL A 151 16.09 -14.95 -1.76
N ARG A 152 16.02 -15.89 -2.68
CA ARG A 152 16.30 -15.68 -4.10
C ARG A 152 17.71 -15.07 -4.32
N PRO A 153 18.79 -15.77 -3.91
CA PRO A 153 20.17 -15.30 -4.10
C PRO A 153 20.57 -15.19 -5.58
N ASP A 154 19.79 -15.80 -6.47
CA ASP A 154 19.90 -15.76 -7.93
C ASP A 154 19.39 -14.43 -8.55
N VAL A 155 18.75 -13.55 -7.75
CA VAL A 155 18.10 -12.34 -8.24
C VAL A 155 18.81 -11.09 -7.75
N THR A 156 19.21 -10.23 -8.71
CA THR A 156 19.74 -8.89 -8.43
C THR A 156 18.60 -7.89 -8.20
N GLN A 157 18.71 -7.08 -7.14
CA GLN A 157 17.78 -5.98 -6.88
C GLN A 157 18.31 -4.70 -7.54
N THR A 158 17.47 -4.02 -8.31
CA THR A 158 17.88 -2.91 -9.19
C THR A 158 17.88 -1.56 -8.46
N PHE A 159 16.74 -1.14 -7.89
CA PHE A 159 16.56 0.14 -7.22
C PHE A 159 17.17 1.34 -7.99
N ASP A 160 16.87 1.45 -9.30
CA ASP A 160 17.32 2.57 -10.13
C ASP A 160 16.68 3.89 -9.69
N LEU A 161 15.45 3.82 -9.19
CA LEU A 161 14.70 4.91 -8.60
C LEU A 161 14.30 4.55 -7.17
N ASP A 162 14.03 5.58 -6.37
CA ASP A 162 13.27 5.45 -5.13
C ASP A 162 11.81 5.87 -5.34
N GLY A 163 10.97 5.76 -4.29
CA GLY A 163 9.55 6.08 -4.38
C GLY A 163 9.25 7.49 -4.92
N PRO A 164 9.83 8.57 -4.38
CA PRO A 164 9.59 9.92 -4.88
C PRO A 164 10.00 10.12 -6.35
N ARG A 165 11.10 9.54 -6.79
CA ARG A 165 11.52 9.61 -8.21
C ARG A 165 10.59 8.83 -9.12
N LEU A 166 10.05 7.68 -8.68
CA LEU A 166 9.04 6.94 -9.41
C LEU A 166 7.73 7.72 -9.51
N VAL A 167 7.32 8.40 -8.43
CA VAL A 167 6.16 9.31 -8.41
C VAL A 167 6.31 10.41 -9.45
N SER A 168 7.47 11.08 -9.48
CA SER A 168 7.75 12.13 -10.47
C SER A 168 7.71 11.59 -11.91
N LEU A 169 8.20 10.38 -12.15
CA LEU A 169 8.13 9.72 -13.44
C LEU A 169 6.67 9.42 -13.82
N ALA A 170 5.86 8.86 -12.90
CA ALA A 170 4.44 8.57 -13.13
C ALA A 170 3.65 9.84 -13.47
N ALA A 171 3.84 10.93 -12.71
CA ALA A 171 3.23 12.22 -12.96
C ALA A 171 3.64 12.77 -14.34
N SER A 172 4.90 12.64 -14.75
CA SER A 172 5.39 13.09 -16.07
C SER A 172 4.78 12.32 -17.24
N VAL A 173 4.43 11.06 -17.02
CA VAL A 173 3.72 10.21 -18.00
C VAL A 173 2.22 10.53 -18.02
N GLY A 174 1.69 11.20 -16.99
CA GLY A 174 0.25 11.53 -16.86
C GLY A 174 -0.57 10.39 -16.26
N VAL A 175 0.03 9.61 -15.37
CA VAL A 175 -0.63 8.61 -14.53
C VAL A 175 -0.79 9.19 -13.12
N VAL A 176 -1.93 8.97 -12.49
CA VAL A 176 -2.16 9.35 -11.09
C VAL A 176 -1.25 8.51 -10.19
N ALA A 177 -0.35 9.17 -9.48
CA ALA A 177 0.54 8.51 -8.54
C ALA A 177 -0.08 8.46 -7.15
N ALA A 178 -0.36 7.27 -6.64
CA ALA A 178 -0.60 6.99 -5.23
C ALA A 178 0.72 6.56 -4.56
N VAL A 179 0.86 6.83 -3.27
CA VAL A 179 2.07 6.49 -2.51
C VAL A 179 1.72 5.81 -1.19
N PRO A 180 2.47 4.79 -0.76
CA PRO A 180 2.30 4.23 0.57
C PRO A 180 3.05 5.09 1.61
N GLU A 181 2.58 5.08 2.86
CA GLU A 181 3.37 5.47 4.01
C GLU A 181 3.09 4.54 5.20
N THR A 182 4.12 4.35 6.03
CA THR A 182 4.07 3.51 7.22
C THR A 182 4.25 4.40 8.45
N PRO A 183 3.17 4.80 9.14
CA PRO A 183 3.23 5.74 10.26
C PRO A 183 4.15 5.28 11.40
N THR A 184 4.23 3.96 11.65
CA THR A 184 4.99 3.35 12.75
C THR A 184 6.45 3.06 12.40
N ALA A 185 6.88 3.20 11.15
CA ALA A 185 8.27 2.93 10.78
C ALA A 185 9.24 4.04 11.27
N PRO A 186 10.36 3.70 11.95
CA PRO A 186 11.34 4.69 12.36
C PRO A 186 12.01 5.41 11.17
N PRO A 187 12.47 6.64 11.36
CA PRO A 187 12.24 7.54 12.47
C PRO A 187 10.82 8.13 12.39
N LEU A 188 10.04 8.02 13.47
CA LEU A 188 8.62 8.39 13.48
C LEU A 188 8.39 9.85 13.08
N ALA A 189 9.21 10.78 13.61
CA ALA A 189 9.09 12.21 13.30
C ALA A 189 9.31 12.55 11.81
N ALA A 190 9.98 11.69 11.06
CA ALA A 190 10.23 11.90 9.63
C ALA A 190 9.02 11.50 8.77
N ARG A 191 8.11 10.64 9.24
CA ARG A 191 7.07 10.04 8.41
C ARG A 191 6.04 11.03 7.88
N PRO A 192 5.48 11.94 8.69
CA PRO A 192 4.57 12.97 8.19
C PRO A 192 5.23 13.88 7.14
N ILE A 193 6.47 14.32 7.41
CA ILE A 193 7.23 15.18 6.51
C ILE A 193 7.53 14.43 5.20
N ARG A 194 7.93 13.16 5.29
CA ARG A 194 8.23 12.33 4.14
C ARG A 194 7.01 12.14 3.22
N LEU A 195 5.82 12.05 3.78
CA LEU A 195 4.58 11.99 2.98
C LEU A 195 4.36 13.29 2.21
N VAL A 196 4.63 14.44 2.83
CA VAL A 196 4.60 15.75 2.16
C VAL A 196 5.64 15.83 1.03
N GLU A 197 6.84 15.28 1.21
CA GLU A 197 7.83 15.26 0.13
C GLU A 197 7.40 14.36 -1.06
N LYS A 198 6.71 13.26 -0.79
CA LYS A 198 6.09 12.45 -1.86
C LYS A 198 4.98 13.22 -2.58
N GLN A 199 4.16 13.99 -1.85
CA GLN A 199 3.19 14.90 -2.46
C GLN A 199 3.88 15.93 -3.36
N ARG A 200 4.97 16.55 -2.90
CA ARG A 200 5.77 17.50 -3.70
C ARG A 200 6.36 16.87 -4.95
N ALA A 201 6.72 15.59 -4.90
CA ALA A 201 7.18 14.83 -6.06
C ALA A 201 6.07 14.54 -7.09
N GLY A 202 4.79 14.76 -6.73
CA GLY A 202 3.65 14.62 -7.63
C GLY A 202 2.62 13.57 -7.22
N ALA A 203 2.71 13.02 -6.00
CA ALA A 203 1.66 12.14 -5.52
C ALA A 203 0.33 12.89 -5.37
N SER A 204 -0.76 12.26 -5.78
CA SER A 204 -2.12 12.79 -5.70
C SER A 204 -2.98 12.08 -4.66
N LEU A 205 -2.53 10.93 -4.16
CA LEU A 205 -3.19 10.10 -3.17
C LEU A 205 -2.15 9.43 -2.28
N ALA A 206 -2.51 9.15 -1.02
CA ALA A 206 -1.70 8.34 -0.14
C ALA A 206 -2.48 7.14 0.40
N VAL A 207 -1.79 6.01 0.63
CA VAL A 207 -2.31 4.83 1.31
C VAL A 207 -1.46 4.57 2.54
N LEU A 208 -2.04 4.66 3.72
CA LEU A 208 -1.35 4.36 4.97
C LEU A 208 -1.46 2.89 5.31
N ASN A 209 -0.35 2.29 5.75
CA ASN A 209 -0.39 0.96 6.33
C ASN A 209 -1.22 0.95 7.61
N HIS A 210 -1.81 -0.21 7.92
CA HIS A 210 -2.54 -0.42 9.16
C HIS A 210 -1.63 -0.22 10.39
N VAL A 211 -2.17 0.38 11.41
CA VAL A 211 -1.54 0.60 12.72
C VAL A 211 -2.50 0.15 13.83
N PRO A 212 -2.02 -0.14 15.06
CA PRO A 212 -2.84 -0.76 16.11
C PRO A 212 -4.08 0.04 16.53
N SER A 213 -4.11 1.35 16.31
CA SER A 213 -5.28 2.14 16.70
C SER A 213 -5.55 3.31 15.76
N PRO A 214 -6.83 3.70 15.55
CA PRO A 214 -7.19 4.91 14.81
C PRO A 214 -6.60 6.19 15.39
N GLY A 215 -6.35 6.26 16.71
CA GLY A 215 -5.71 7.40 17.35
C GLY A 215 -4.32 7.69 16.81
N MET A 216 -3.53 6.66 16.53
CA MET A 216 -2.19 6.81 15.92
C MET A 216 -2.27 7.40 14.51
N ILE A 217 -3.30 7.04 13.72
CA ILE A 217 -3.55 7.66 12.42
C ILE A 217 -3.93 9.13 12.61
N GLY A 218 -4.75 9.47 13.63
CA GLY A 218 -5.11 10.85 13.98
C GLY A 218 -3.87 11.71 14.24
N GLU A 219 -2.99 11.28 15.12
CA GLU A 219 -1.73 11.98 15.45
C GLU A 219 -0.83 12.14 14.21
N PHE A 220 -0.71 11.08 13.42
CA PHE A 220 0.05 11.13 12.17
C PHE A 220 -0.54 12.15 11.17
N MET A 221 -1.86 12.16 10.99
CA MET A 221 -2.56 13.06 10.08
C MET A 221 -2.45 14.52 10.53
N GLU A 222 -2.61 14.81 11.83
CA GLU A 222 -2.39 16.15 12.37
C GLU A 222 -0.99 16.67 12.06
N ALA A 223 0.04 15.84 12.29
CA ALA A 223 1.42 16.20 11.98
C ALA A 223 1.66 16.38 10.48
N ALA A 224 1.07 15.53 9.64
CA ALA A 224 1.23 15.60 8.19
C ALA A 224 0.53 16.84 7.60
N ILE A 225 -0.68 17.16 8.05
CA ILE A 225 -1.43 18.36 7.66
C ILE A 225 -0.68 19.61 8.10
N ALA A 226 -0.18 19.65 9.35
CA ALA A 226 0.64 20.74 9.84
C ALA A 226 1.93 20.94 9.02
N ALA A 227 2.50 19.86 8.48
CA ALA A 227 3.66 19.89 7.57
C ALA A 227 3.29 20.29 6.11
N GLY A 228 2.01 20.44 5.78
CA GLY A 228 1.53 20.86 4.45
C GLY A 228 0.94 19.75 3.58
N LEU A 229 0.55 18.61 4.14
CA LEU A 229 -0.19 17.58 3.40
C LEU A 229 -1.57 18.12 2.99
N SER A 230 -1.93 17.94 1.73
CA SER A 230 -3.22 18.38 1.18
C SER A 230 -3.87 17.34 0.24
N ILE A 231 -3.19 16.24 -0.05
CA ILE A 231 -3.76 15.13 -0.84
C ILE A 231 -4.63 14.24 0.04
N PRO A 232 -5.69 13.62 -0.51
CA PRO A 232 -6.52 12.69 0.23
C PRO A 232 -5.74 11.43 0.63
N VAL A 233 -6.06 10.92 1.81
CA VAL A 233 -5.42 9.74 2.40
C VAL A 233 -6.42 8.60 2.51
N ILE A 234 -5.98 7.39 2.18
CA ILE A 234 -6.70 6.14 2.36
C ILE A 234 -6.02 5.39 3.49
N ALA A 235 -6.74 5.08 4.56
CA ALA A 235 -6.20 4.35 5.69
C ALA A 235 -6.48 2.84 5.55
N ALA A 236 -5.50 1.99 5.83
CA ALA A 236 -5.70 0.55 5.78
C ALA A 236 -6.41 0.06 7.05
N VAL A 237 -7.33 -0.88 6.86
CA VAL A 237 -7.98 -1.67 7.89
C VAL A 237 -7.57 -3.13 7.72
N ALA A 238 -7.09 -3.75 8.78
CA ALA A 238 -6.71 -5.15 8.75
C ALA A 238 -7.93 -6.06 8.86
N VAL A 239 -8.05 -7.03 7.95
CA VAL A 239 -9.14 -8.02 7.99
C VAL A 239 -8.56 -9.41 8.19
N PHE A 240 -8.93 -10.05 9.28
CA PHE A 240 -8.56 -11.42 9.62
C PHE A 240 -9.70 -12.09 10.38
N THR A 241 -9.82 -13.41 10.20
CA THR A 241 -10.89 -14.22 10.81
C THR A 241 -10.39 -15.54 11.37
N ASP A 242 -9.09 -15.79 11.26
CA ASP A 242 -8.41 -16.96 11.76
C ASP A 242 -6.92 -16.66 12.09
N ASN A 243 -6.28 -17.57 12.84
CA ASN A 243 -4.88 -17.42 13.27
C ASN A 243 -3.90 -17.26 12.09
N VAL A 244 -4.17 -17.91 10.96
CA VAL A 244 -3.27 -17.88 9.81
C VAL A 244 -3.34 -16.50 9.12
N SER A 245 -4.56 -16.00 8.90
CA SER A 245 -4.75 -14.67 8.29
C SER A 245 -4.21 -13.55 9.19
N ALA A 246 -4.36 -13.65 10.52
CA ALA A 246 -3.74 -12.73 11.47
C ALA A 246 -2.21 -12.80 11.41
N ALA A 247 -1.62 -14.00 11.43
CA ALA A 247 -0.17 -14.18 11.36
C ALA A 247 0.44 -13.67 10.06
N VAL A 248 -0.26 -13.81 8.92
CA VAL A 248 0.18 -13.26 7.64
C VAL A 248 0.26 -11.73 7.71
N LEU A 249 -0.74 -11.07 8.30
CA LEU A 249 -0.73 -9.62 8.48
C LEU A 249 0.41 -9.18 9.37
N GLN A 250 0.61 -9.81 10.53
CA GLN A 250 1.72 -9.52 11.45
C GLN A 250 3.10 -9.75 10.82
N GLY A 251 3.20 -10.60 9.81
CA GLY A 251 4.43 -10.85 9.05
C GLY A 251 4.75 -9.78 8.00
N LEU A 252 3.82 -8.86 7.70
CA LEU A 252 4.06 -7.79 6.73
C LEU A 252 4.83 -6.64 7.37
N PRO A 253 5.92 -6.14 6.72
CA PRO A 253 6.70 -5.03 7.27
C PRO A 253 5.86 -3.78 7.53
N GLY A 254 5.91 -3.27 8.76
CA GLY A 254 5.23 -2.04 9.15
C GLY A 254 3.71 -2.17 9.31
N LEU A 255 3.19 -3.39 9.43
CA LEU A 255 1.81 -3.66 9.79
C LEU A 255 1.77 -4.23 11.21
N GLU A 256 1.01 -3.62 12.08
CA GLU A 256 0.84 -4.04 13.48
C GLU A 256 -0.65 -4.21 13.77
N LEU A 257 -1.03 -5.28 14.46
CA LEU A 257 -2.40 -5.54 14.92
C LEU A 257 -2.54 -5.17 16.40
N ASP A 258 -3.69 -4.66 16.78
CA ASP A 258 -4.06 -4.51 18.19
C ASP A 258 -4.25 -5.89 18.83
N GLU A 259 -3.54 -6.15 19.94
CA GLU A 259 -3.58 -7.46 20.61
C GLU A 259 -4.97 -7.75 21.19
N THR A 260 -5.64 -6.75 21.75
CA THR A 260 -6.97 -6.90 22.35
C THR A 260 -8.02 -7.24 21.30
N VAL A 261 -7.99 -6.54 20.16
CA VAL A 261 -8.89 -6.82 19.04
C VAL A 261 -8.61 -8.20 18.47
N THR A 262 -7.33 -8.56 18.35
CA THR A 262 -6.92 -9.88 17.85
C THR A 262 -7.46 -11.01 18.73
N GLU A 263 -7.30 -10.89 20.04
CA GLU A 263 -7.84 -11.86 21.01
C GLU A 263 -9.37 -11.95 20.96
N GLN A 264 -10.06 -10.81 20.85
CA GLN A 264 -11.52 -10.76 20.76
C GLN A 264 -12.04 -11.43 19.49
N VAL A 265 -11.42 -11.17 18.34
CA VAL A 265 -11.83 -11.75 17.05
C VAL A 265 -11.56 -13.25 17.04
N LEU A 266 -10.37 -13.68 17.42
CA LEU A 266 -9.97 -15.10 17.34
C LEU A 266 -10.62 -15.95 18.44
N GLY A 267 -11.03 -15.37 19.56
CA GLY A 267 -11.73 -16.03 20.66
C GLY A 267 -13.26 -16.03 20.57
N ALA A 268 -13.82 -15.39 19.54
CA ALA A 268 -15.28 -15.33 19.38
C ALA A 268 -15.88 -16.67 18.94
N ASP A 269 -17.16 -16.92 19.28
CA ASP A 269 -17.91 -18.08 18.80
C ASP A 269 -18.04 -18.10 17.28
N ASP A 270 -18.12 -16.92 16.64
CA ASP A 270 -18.09 -16.72 15.18
C ASP A 270 -16.98 -15.71 14.83
N PRO A 271 -15.74 -16.19 14.60
CA PRO A 271 -14.61 -15.31 14.29
C PRO A 271 -14.79 -14.54 12.95
N VAL A 272 -15.58 -15.08 12.00
CA VAL A 272 -15.83 -14.40 10.73
C VAL A 272 -16.71 -13.18 10.97
N ALA A 273 -17.83 -13.34 11.69
CA ALA A 273 -18.69 -12.20 12.03
C ALA A 273 -17.97 -11.17 12.90
N ALA A 274 -17.13 -11.63 13.86
CA ALA A 274 -16.34 -10.77 14.73
C ALA A 274 -15.29 -9.98 13.95
N GLY A 275 -14.54 -10.62 13.05
CA GLY A 275 -13.53 -9.96 12.21
C GLY A 275 -14.13 -8.93 11.26
N ILE A 276 -15.27 -9.24 10.62
CA ILE A 276 -16.01 -8.28 9.79
C ILE A 276 -16.45 -7.08 10.67
N GLY A 277 -17.03 -7.35 11.84
CA GLY A 277 -17.49 -6.30 12.75
C GLY A 277 -16.36 -5.37 13.23
N ALA A 278 -15.22 -5.93 13.62
CA ALA A 278 -14.04 -5.18 14.01
C ALA A 278 -13.53 -4.27 12.90
N ALA A 279 -13.37 -4.82 11.69
CA ALA A 279 -12.91 -4.07 10.52
C ALA A 279 -13.85 -2.91 10.14
N VAL A 280 -15.17 -3.12 10.18
CA VAL A 280 -16.17 -2.07 9.91
C VAL A 280 -16.13 -0.98 10.98
N SER A 281 -16.02 -1.36 12.25
CA SER A 281 -15.93 -0.42 13.37
C SER A 281 -14.67 0.46 13.26
N GLU A 282 -13.53 -0.13 12.94
CA GLU A 282 -12.27 0.58 12.72
C GLU A 282 -12.38 1.53 11.52
N ALA A 283 -12.94 1.07 10.39
CA ALA A 283 -13.14 1.88 9.21
C ALA A 283 -13.93 3.17 9.51
N HIS A 284 -15.03 3.06 10.28
CA HIS A 284 -15.82 4.22 10.67
C HIS A 284 -15.08 5.17 11.63
N ALA A 285 -14.21 4.64 12.46
CA ALA A 285 -13.36 5.49 13.32
C ALA A 285 -12.33 6.27 12.48
N LEU A 286 -11.71 5.60 11.51
CA LEU A 286 -10.72 6.20 10.61
C LEU A 286 -11.33 7.27 9.68
N LEU A 287 -12.52 7.03 9.15
CA LEU A 287 -13.22 8.00 8.27
C LEU A 287 -13.63 9.30 8.97
N LYS A 288 -13.56 9.37 10.31
CA LYS A 288 -13.79 10.59 11.08
C LYS A 288 -12.54 11.46 11.24
N ILE A 289 -11.37 10.96 10.85
CA ILE A 289 -10.10 11.65 10.95
C ILE A 289 -9.94 12.61 9.77
N ASP A 290 -9.60 13.85 10.04
CA ASP A 290 -9.37 14.87 9.03
C ASP A 290 -8.33 14.42 7.99
N GLY A 291 -8.68 14.54 6.70
CA GLY A 291 -7.83 14.15 5.58
C GLY A 291 -7.92 12.68 5.19
N VAL A 292 -8.54 11.81 6.00
CA VAL A 292 -8.85 10.43 5.62
C VAL A 292 -10.10 10.43 4.75
N ALA A 293 -9.94 10.07 3.49
CA ALA A 293 -10.99 10.13 2.46
C ALA A 293 -11.50 8.74 2.04
N GLY A 294 -10.87 7.67 2.50
CA GLY A 294 -11.25 6.30 2.15
C GLY A 294 -10.50 5.26 2.98
N ILE A 295 -10.89 4.02 2.77
CA ILE A 295 -10.40 2.84 3.49
C ILE A 295 -9.81 1.84 2.50
N ASN A 296 -8.66 1.25 2.82
CA ASN A 296 -8.15 0.06 2.15
C ASN A 296 -8.43 -1.18 3.01
N VAL A 297 -9.28 -2.05 2.52
CA VAL A 297 -9.61 -3.34 3.16
C VAL A 297 -8.46 -4.30 2.89
N SER A 298 -7.56 -4.48 3.85
CA SER A 298 -6.26 -5.12 3.68
C SER A 298 -6.20 -6.54 4.25
N GLY A 299 -5.35 -7.36 3.65
CA GLY A 299 -5.02 -8.70 4.08
C GLY A 299 -5.74 -9.82 3.33
N LEU A 300 -5.46 -11.05 3.75
CA LEU A 300 -6.05 -12.26 3.16
C LEU A 300 -7.48 -12.52 3.65
N ALA A 301 -7.83 -11.98 4.80
CA ALA A 301 -9.07 -12.15 5.55
C ALA A 301 -9.30 -13.58 6.08
N SER A 302 -8.98 -14.63 5.32
CA SER A 302 -9.14 -16.02 5.77
C SER A 302 -8.11 -16.97 5.15
N ALA A 303 -7.75 -18.00 5.90
CA ALA A 303 -6.93 -19.12 5.44
C ALA A 303 -7.72 -20.16 4.62
N SER A 304 -9.05 -20.06 4.59
CA SER A 304 -9.93 -21.00 3.87
C SER A 304 -9.85 -20.86 2.35
N GLY A 305 -9.05 -19.92 1.85
CA GLY A 305 -8.76 -19.69 0.45
C GLY A 305 -9.02 -18.27 -0.03
N PRO A 306 -8.47 -17.89 -1.20
CA PRO A 306 -8.53 -16.53 -1.69
C PRO A 306 -9.97 -16.05 -1.98
N HIS A 307 -10.85 -16.90 -2.47
CA HIS A 307 -12.25 -16.55 -2.72
C HIS A 307 -13.03 -16.29 -1.44
N ILE A 308 -12.86 -17.10 -0.39
CA ILE A 308 -13.50 -16.85 0.90
C ILE A 308 -12.99 -15.54 1.49
N GLY A 309 -11.67 -15.29 1.42
CA GLY A 309 -11.11 -14.02 1.83
C GLY A 309 -11.67 -12.82 1.04
N ALA A 310 -11.87 -12.99 -0.27
CA ALA A 310 -12.50 -11.97 -1.11
C ALA A 310 -13.99 -11.72 -0.73
N GLU A 311 -14.76 -12.76 -0.44
CA GLU A 311 -16.15 -12.65 0.03
C GLU A 311 -16.24 -11.87 1.35
N ILE A 312 -15.36 -12.16 2.31
CA ILE A 312 -15.27 -11.45 3.60
C ILE A 312 -14.92 -9.97 3.35
N LYS A 313 -13.94 -9.67 2.53
CA LYS A 313 -13.56 -8.28 2.21
C LYS A 313 -14.67 -7.53 1.48
N ALA A 314 -15.36 -8.19 0.55
CA ALA A 314 -16.51 -7.60 -0.13
C ALA A 314 -17.66 -7.28 0.85
N GLU A 315 -17.90 -8.13 1.85
CA GLU A 315 -18.89 -7.86 2.90
C GLU A 315 -18.47 -6.68 3.78
N VAL A 316 -17.22 -6.60 4.21
CA VAL A 316 -16.70 -5.44 4.93
C VAL A 316 -16.95 -4.15 4.14
N GLY A 317 -16.58 -4.15 2.85
CA GLY A 317 -16.75 -2.99 2.00
C GLY A 317 -18.22 -2.59 1.79
N ARG A 318 -19.13 -3.56 1.63
CA ARG A 318 -20.58 -3.28 1.56
C ARG A 318 -21.11 -2.60 2.81
N ARG A 319 -20.69 -3.07 4.01
CA ARG A 319 -21.11 -2.46 5.28
C ARG A 319 -20.56 -1.05 5.46
N ILE A 320 -19.29 -0.82 5.13
CA ILE A 320 -18.70 0.53 5.15
C ILE A 320 -19.51 1.50 4.29
N ARG A 321 -19.91 1.08 3.08
CA ARG A 321 -20.69 1.91 2.15
C ARG A 321 -22.12 2.17 2.62
N ALA A 322 -22.77 1.18 3.22
CA ALA A 322 -24.15 1.30 3.68
C ALA A 322 -24.31 2.33 4.80
N GLU A 323 -23.28 2.51 5.64
CA GLU A 323 -23.31 3.45 6.76
C GLU A 323 -22.74 4.83 6.41
N ALA A 324 -22.03 4.97 5.27
CA ALA A 324 -21.54 6.24 4.75
C ALA A 324 -22.58 6.97 3.86
N SER A 325 -23.72 6.33 3.55
CA SER A 325 -24.83 6.87 2.73
C SER A 325 -25.88 7.52 3.59
#